data_bf0ed48a9816cc26e1c77ba3cfcdd89c
#
_entry.id   bf0ed48a9816cc26e1c77ba3cfcdd89c
#
_cell.length_a   1.000
_cell.length_b   1.000
_cell.length_c   1.000
_cell.angle_alpha   90.00
_cell.angle_beta   90.00
_cell.angle_gamma   90.00
#
_symmetry.space_group_name_H-M   'P 1'
#
loop_
_entity.id
_entity.type
_entity.pdbx_description
1 polymer ?
#
loop_
_entity_poly.entity_id
_entity_poly.type
_entity_poly.pdbx_seq_one_letter_code
_entity_poly.pdbx_strand_id
1 'polypeptide(L)'
;MKGKVIGDILVVKKVPDNLDEILKLPYINRVVKLGQIHGQKREPDIEMIYGEGTETIHKENYCKFKIDVAKVMWSKGNTGERLRMSKLPESDETIIDMFAGIGYFTIPMAVHSKPKKIYAIEINPNSYEFLCENIKLNKVEDIVEPILGDCDLQDFDHVADRVLMGYIGNTEDYLDSGIHYLKKGGVLH
;
A
#
# COMPACT_ATOMS: atom_id res chain seq x y z
N MET A 1 4.69 8.17 23.32
CA MET A 1 3.76 7.05 22.95
C MET A 1 4.54 6.06 22.11
N LYS A 2 4.67 4.81 22.59
CA LYS A 2 5.34 3.73 21.82
C LYS A 2 4.27 2.97 21.01
N GLY A 3 4.02 3.39 19.76
CA GLY A 3 3.05 2.77 18.86
C GLY A 3 2.91 3.54 17.56
N LYS A 4 2.11 3.01 16.63
CA LYS A 4 1.81 3.62 15.34
C LYS A 4 0.33 3.97 15.29
N VAL A 5 -0.01 5.20 14.97
CA VAL A 5 -1.41 5.58 14.69
C VAL A 5 -1.67 5.40 13.20
N ILE A 6 -2.69 4.61 12.87
CA ILE A 6 -3.18 4.35 11.52
C ILE A 6 -4.65 4.77 11.51
N GLY A 7 -4.98 5.85 10.81
CA GLY A 7 -6.31 6.46 10.94
C GLY A 7 -6.57 6.86 12.39
N ASP A 8 -7.58 6.28 13.00
CA ASP A 8 -7.96 6.44 14.40
C ASP A 8 -7.58 5.23 15.30
N ILE A 9 -6.80 4.29 14.77
CA ILE A 9 -6.35 3.08 15.49
C ILE A 9 -4.92 3.25 15.94
N LEU A 10 -4.66 3.10 17.25
CA LEU A 10 -3.32 2.95 17.78
C LEU A 10 -2.89 1.49 17.74
N VAL A 11 -1.87 1.19 16.96
CA VAL A 11 -1.25 -0.15 16.86
C VAL A 11 -0.02 -0.20 17.76
N VAL A 12 0.00 -1.08 18.74
CA VAL A 12 1.09 -1.24 19.70
C VAL A 12 1.66 -2.67 19.69
N LYS A 13 2.92 -2.85 20.04
CA LYS A 13 3.52 -4.18 20.27
C LYS A 13 3.31 -4.68 21.71
N LYS A 14 3.20 -3.76 22.66
CA LYS A 14 2.92 -4.00 24.07
C LYS A 14 1.92 -2.94 24.54
N VAL A 15 0.96 -3.36 25.34
CA VAL A 15 -0.02 -2.43 25.94
C VAL A 15 0.72 -1.39 26.77
N PRO A 16 0.54 -0.09 26.52
CA PRO A 16 1.21 0.95 27.30
C PRO A 16 0.65 1.06 28.71
N ASP A 17 1.51 1.31 29.69
CA ASP A 17 1.10 1.47 31.09
C ASP A 17 0.20 2.70 31.30
N ASN A 18 0.29 3.71 30.42
CA ASN A 18 -0.53 4.94 30.42
C ASN A 18 -1.68 4.91 29.41
N LEU A 19 -2.31 3.75 29.19
CA LEU A 19 -3.39 3.58 28.23
C LEU A 19 -4.54 4.59 28.46
N ASP A 20 -4.96 4.81 29.71
CA ASP A 20 -6.04 5.73 30.04
C ASP A 20 -5.76 7.19 29.63
N GLU A 21 -4.50 7.60 29.63
CA GLU A 21 -4.09 8.93 29.15
C GLU A 21 -4.13 8.99 27.62
N ILE A 22 -3.74 7.90 26.96
CA ILE A 22 -3.75 7.79 25.49
C ILE A 22 -5.18 7.82 24.96
N LEU A 23 -6.13 7.18 25.65
CA LEU A 23 -7.54 7.17 25.26
C LEU A 23 -8.25 8.52 25.40
N LYS A 24 -7.63 9.50 26.08
CA LYS A 24 -8.13 10.89 26.12
C LYS A 24 -7.75 11.68 24.86
N LEU A 25 -6.88 11.15 24.00
CA LEU A 25 -6.50 11.82 22.75
C LEU A 25 -7.63 11.72 21.73
N PRO A 26 -8.15 12.84 21.20
CA PRO A 26 -9.38 12.86 20.39
C PRO A 26 -9.26 12.16 19.03
N TYR A 27 -8.05 11.79 18.62
CA TYR A 27 -7.78 11.10 17.36
C TYR A 27 -7.49 9.60 17.55
N ILE A 28 -7.61 9.06 18.78
CA ILE A 28 -7.47 7.62 19.06
C ILE A 28 -8.80 7.10 19.59
N ASN A 29 -9.49 6.31 18.76
CA ASN A 29 -10.76 5.70 19.13
C ASN A 29 -10.60 4.21 19.42
N ARG A 30 -9.50 3.60 18.96
CA ARG A 30 -9.26 2.16 19.06
C ARG A 30 -7.80 1.87 19.34
N VAL A 31 -7.56 0.79 20.06
CA VAL A 31 -6.19 0.31 20.34
C VAL A 31 -6.12 -1.17 20.04
N VAL A 32 -5.16 -1.57 19.23
CA VAL A 32 -4.88 -2.96 18.91
C VAL A 32 -3.43 -3.30 19.23
N LYS A 33 -3.22 -4.53 19.70
CA LYS A 33 -1.88 -5.08 19.89
C LYS A 33 -1.53 -5.95 18.69
N LEU A 34 -0.40 -5.64 18.06
CA LEU A 34 0.16 -6.39 16.95
C LEU A 34 0.99 -7.55 17.48
N GLY A 35 0.63 -8.76 17.07
CA GLY A 35 1.37 -10.01 17.30
C GLY A 35 2.38 -10.31 16.20
N GLN A 36 2.43 -11.55 15.76
CA GLN A 36 3.30 -12.00 14.68
C GLN A 36 2.69 -11.66 13.31
N ILE A 37 3.54 -11.63 12.29
CA ILE A 37 3.13 -11.46 10.89
C ILE A 37 3.41 -12.77 10.17
N HIS A 38 2.41 -13.36 9.53
CA HIS A 38 2.45 -14.69 8.96
C HIS A 38 2.40 -14.69 7.43
N GLY A 39 3.11 -15.70 6.86
CA GLY A 39 3.05 -16.10 5.46
C GLY A 39 3.51 -15.04 4.45
N GLN A 40 3.46 -15.41 3.18
CA GLN A 40 3.78 -14.52 2.05
C GLN A 40 2.82 -13.34 1.94
N LYS A 41 1.56 -13.53 2.34
CA LYS A 41 0.52 -12.48 2.37
C LYS A 41 0.70 -11.47 3.50
N ARG A 42 1.64 -11.71 4.43
CA ARG A 42 2.00 -10.83 5.54
C ARG A 42 0.80 -10.43 6.43
N GLU A 43 -0.05 -11.40 6.72
CA GLU A 43 -1.22 -11.21 7.59
C GLU A 43 -0.80 -11.05 9.05
N PRO A 44 -1.20 -9.95 9.73
CA PRO A 44 -0.83 -9.69 11.11
C PRO A 44 -1.80 -10.35 12.10
N ASP A 45 -1.27 -10.92 13.19
CA ASP A 45 -2.10 -11.25 14.36
C ASP A 45 -2.48 -9.96 15.08
N ILE A 46 -3.75 -9.79 15.38
CA ILE A 46 -4.27 -8.62 16.09
C ILE A 46 -5.09 -9.05 17.31
N GLU A 47 -4.77 -8.43 18.44
CA GLU A 47 -5.56 -8.50 19.68
C GLU A 47 -6.19 -7.13 19.92
N MET A 48 -7.52 -7.06 19.98
CA MET A 48 -8.23 -5.83 20.30
C MET A 48 -8.06 -5.52 21.79
N ILE A 49 -7.54 -4.36 22.11
CA ILE A 49 -7.33 -3.87 23.49
C ILE A 49 -8.42 -2.90 23.89
N TYR A 50 -8.87 -2.03 22.98
CA TYR A 50 -9.92 -1.03 23.24
C TYR A 50 -10.67 -0.68 21.97
N GLY A 51 -11.98 -0.47 22.08
CA GLY A 51 -12.87 -0.17 20.97
C GLY A 51 -13.26 -1.40 20.17
N GLU A 52 -13.89 -1.20 19.01
CA GLU A 52 -14.40 -2.27 18.15
C GLU A 52 -14.03 -2.02 16.68
N GLY A 53 -13.74 -3.10 15.95
CA GLY A 53 -13.42 -3.08 14.53
C GLY A 53 -11.98 -2.67 14.22
N THR A 54 -11.46 -3.17 13.10
CA THR A 54 -10.07 -3.05 12.67
C THR A 54 -9.90 -2.27 11.37
N GLU A 55 -11.00 -1.90 10.71
CA GLU A 55 -10.99 -1.05 9.51
C GLU A 55 -10.93 0.43 9.87
N THR A 56 -10.12 1.18 9.14
CA THR A 56 -10.02 2.64 9.28
C THR A 56 -9.63 3.31 7.96
N ILE A 57 -9.72 4.64 7.90
CA ILE A 57 -9.18 5.45 6.82
C ILE A 57 -7.93 6.18 7.32
N HIS A 58 -6.77 5.77 6.81
CA HIS A 58 -5.51 6.46 7.05
C HIS A 58 -5.28 7.56 6.01
N LYS A 59 -4.79 8.71 6.46
CA LYS A 59 -4.43 9.84 5.58
C LYS A 59 -2.92 10.04 5.61
N GLU A 60 -2.29 10.02 4.44
CA GLU A 60 -0.87 10.27 4.30
C GLU A 60 -0.60 10.97 2.96
N ASN A 61 0.24 12.01 2.95
CA ASN A 61 0.63 12.73 1.74
C ASN A 61 -0.55 13.13 0.84
N TYR A 62 -1.63 13.66 1.44
CA TYR A 62 -2.89 14.04 0.77
C TYR A 62 -3.67 12.87 0.13
N CYS A 63 -3.23 11.64 0.32
CA CYS A 63 -3.93 10.44 -0.10
C CYS A 63 -4.73 9.83 1.07
N LYS A 64 -5.78 9.09 0.74
CA LYS A 64 -6.62 8.36 1.69
C LYS A 64 -6.48 6.87 1.42
N PHE A 65 -6.29 6.09 2.49
CA PHE A 65 -6.20 4.64 2.41
C PHE A 65 -7.18 4.01 3.37
N LYS A 66 -8.21 3.35 2.85
CA LYS A 66 -8.99 2.41 3.62
C LYS A 66 -8.13 1.18 3.88
N ILE A 67 -8.08 0.74 5.11
CA ILE A 67 -7.22 -0.35 5.56
C ILE A 67 -7.88 -1.10 6.71
N ASP A 68 -7.77 -2.42 6.71
CA ASP A 68 -8.02 -3.26 7.86
C ASP A 68 -6.68 -3.70 8.46
N VAL A 69 -6.38 -3.19 9.67
CA VAL A 69 -5.09 -3.48 10.34
C VAL A 69 -4.95 -4.93 10.78
N ALA A 70 -6.04 -5.73 10.73
CA ALA A 70 -6.01 -7.18 10.96
C ALA A 70 -5.71 -7.98 9.70
N LYS A 71 -5.89 -7.41 8.49
CA LYS A 71 -5.73 -8.12 7.22
C LYS A 71 -4.48 -7.69 6.45
N VAL A 72 -4.11 -6.41 6.56
CA VAL A 72 -2.99 -5.85 5.80
C VAL A 72 -2.08 -5.02 6.67
N MET A 73 -0.80 -4.98 6.33
CA MET A 73 0.22 -4.28 7.11
C MET A 73 0.45 -2.87 6.58
N TRP A 74 0.55 -1.89 7.49
CA TRP A 74 0.98 -0.54 7.16
C TRP A 74 2.39 -0.24 7.70
N SER A 75 3.33 0.05 6.80
CA SER A 75 4.69 0.45 7.17
C SER A 75 4.86 1.96 7.16
N LYS A 76 5.05 2.57 8.35
CA LYS A 76 5.41 3.99 8.45
C LYS A 76 6.83 4.29 7.95
N GLY A 77 7.73 3.29 7.95
CA GLY A 77 9.11 3.46 7.48
C GLY A 77 9.22 3.90 6.02
N ASN A 78 8.20 3.60 5.22
CA ASN A 78 8.19 3.90 3.78
C ASN A 78 7.49 5.23 3.42
N THR A 79 7.08 6.05 4.39
CA THR A 79 6.37 7.32 4.13
C THR A 79 7.19 8.26 3.24
N GLY A 80 8.50 8.40 3.52
CA GLY A 80 9.40 9.22 2.71
C GLY A 80 9.56 8.69 1.27
N GLU A 81 9.67 7.37 1.13
CA GLU A 81 9.79 6.72 -0.17
C GLU A 81 8.50 6.82 -0.98
N ARG A 82 7.34 6.61 -0.37
CA ARG A 82 6.05 6.85 -1.03
C ARG A 82 5.92 8.29 -1.55
N LEU A 83 6.35 9.28 -0.74
CA LEU A 83 6.36 10.68 -1.17
C LEU A 83 7.36 10.94 -2.29
N ARG A 84 8.56 10.34 -2.25
CA ARG A 84 9.56 10.45 -3.31
C ARG A 84 9.02 9.88 -4.61
N MET A 85 8.54 8.64 -4.59
CA MET A 85 7.99 7.94 -5.74
C MET A 85 6.79 8.68 -6.35
N SER A 86 5.95 9.30 -5.54
CA SER A 86 4.77 10.04 -6.03
C SER A 86 5.09 11.26 -6.90
N LYS A 87 6.37 11.68 -6.96
CA LYS A 87 6.82 12.86 -7.70
C LYS A 87 7.68 12.52 -8.92
N LEU A 88 8.00 11.25 -9.13
CA LEU A 88 8.90 10.83 -10.20
C LEU A 88 8.22 10.68 -11.56
N PRO A 89 6.99 10.13 -11.66
CA PRO A 89 6.37 9.91 -12.95
C PRO A 89 6.05 11.21 -13.68
N GLU A 90 6.16 11.17 -15.00
CA GLU A 90 5.69 12.22 -15.90
C GLU A 90 4.25 11.92 -16.36
N SER A 91 3.55 12.93 -16.89
CA SER A 91 2.11 12.83 -17.20
C SER A 91 1.78 11.91 -18.38
N ASP A 92 2.75 11.57 -19.21
CA ASP A 92 2.62 10.66 -20.37
C ASP A 92 3.12 9.25 -20.10
N GLU A 93 3.69 8.99 -18.92
CA GLU A 93 4.20 7.67 -18.54
C GLU A 93 3.08 6.63 -18.34
N THR A 94 3.37 5.43 -18.83
CA THR A 94 2.66 4.21 -18.45
C THR A 94 3.48 3.46 -17.40
N ILE A 95 2.85 3.09 -16.29
CA ILE A 95 3.52 2.50 -15.13
C ILE A 95 2.93 1.12 -14.84
N ILE A 96 3.77 0.18 -14.45
CA ILE A 96 3.35 -1.10 -13.87
C ILE A 96 3.86 -1.18 -12.44
N ASP A 97 2.94 -1.33 -11.48
CA ASP A 97 3.24 -1.64 -10.08
C ASP A 97 2.99 -3.13 -9.88
N MET A 98 4.07 -3.93 -9.83
CA MET A 98 4.01 -5.39 -9.80
C MET A 98 3.52 -5.94 -8.45
N PHE A 99 3.56 -5.13 -7.38
CA PHE A 99 3.22 -5.53 -6.01
C PHE A 99 2.43 -4.43 -5.31
N ALA A 100 1.29 -4.06 -5.87
CA ALA A 100 0.57 -2.84 -5.51
C ALA A 100 0.06 -2.82 -4.06
N GLY A 101 -0.22 -3.99 -3.45
CA GLY A 101 -0.83 -4.06 -2.14
C GLY A 101 -2.20 -3.36 -2.14
N ILE A 102 -2.41 -2.49 -1.19
CA ILE A 102 -3.60 -1.63 -1.13
C ILE A 102 -3.43 -0.30 -1.90
N GLY A 103 -2.41 -0.22 -2.76
CA GLY A 103 -2.05 0.97 -3.54
C GLY A 103 -0.98 1.85 -2.88
N TYR A 104 -0.04 1.28 -2.14
CA TYR A 104 0.94 2.04 -1.35
C TYR A 104 1.74 3.06 -2.18
N PHE A 105 2.19 2.69 -3.36
CA PHE A 105 2.88 3.56 -4.31
C PHE A 105 1.95 4.05 -5.41
N THR A 106 1.09 3.18 -5.91
CA THR A 106 0.12 3.46 -6.97
C THR A 106 -0.73 4.70 -6.69
N ILE A 107 -1.39 4.76 -5.50
CA ILE A 107 -2.29 5.87 -5.17
C ILE A 107 -1.55 7.22 -5.10
N PRO A 108 -0.41 7.35 -4.37
CA PRO A 108 0.33 8.62 -4.36
C PRO A 108 0.81 9.06 -5.75
N MET A 109 1.27 8.14 -6.60
CA MET A 109 1.68 8.48 -7.98
C MET A 109 0.49 8.98 -8.80
N ALA A 110 -0.65 8.29 -8.73
CA ALA A 110 -1.86 8.70 -9.46
C ALA A 110 -2.39 10.06 -9.01
N VAL A 111 -2.35 10.36 -7.70
CA VAL A 111 -2.84 11.63 -7.13
C VAL A 111 -1.91 12.80 -7.46
N HIS A 112 -0.59 12.63 -7.34
CA HIS A 112 0.38 13.73 -7.42
C HIS A 112 0.95 13.95 -8.81
N SER A 113 1.40 12.89 -9.49
CA SER A 113 2.02 12.98 -10.81
C SER A 113 1.03 12.87 -11.96
N LYS A 114 -0.08 12.17 -11.74
CA LYS A 114 -1.15 11.95 -12.74
C LYS A 114 -0.58 11.39 -14.06
N PRO A 115 0.12 10.24 -14.01
CA PRO A 115 0.63 9.62 -15.22
C PRO A 115 -0.51 9.20 -16.15
N LYS A 116 -0.19 8.84 -17.39
CA LYS A 116 -1.16 8.41 -18.38
C LYS A 116 -1.93 7.17 -17.93
N LYS A 117 -1.24 6.18 -17.36
CA LYS A 117 -1.83 4.92 -16.89
C LYS A 117 -0.96 4.25 -15.84
N ILE A 118 -1.59 3.63 -14.84
CA ILE A 118 -0.93 2.73 -13.89
C ILE A 118 -1.66 1.39 -13.90
N TYR A 119 -0.98 0.31 -14.25
CA TYR A 119 -1.44 -1.06 -14.02
C TYR A 119 -0.94 -1.50 -12.65
N ALA A 120 -1.87 -1.79 -11.75
CA ALA A 120 -1.57 -2.10 -10.35
C ALA A 120 -1.92 -3.56 -10.07
N ILE A 121 -0.89 -4.42 -10.00
CA ILE A 121 -1.06 -5.87 -9.88
C ILE A 121 -0.95 -6.27 -8.41
N GLU A 122 -1.90 -7.07 -7.94
CA GLU A 122 -1.91 -7.60 -6.57
C GLU A 122 -2.44 -9.03 -6.56
N ILE A 123 -1.68 -9.93 -5.94
CA ILE A 123 -2.00 -11.36 -5.87
C ILE A 123 -2.93 -11.70 -4.71
N ASN A 124 -2.92 -10.91 -3.63
CA ASN A 124 -3.75 -11.14 -2.47
C ASN A 124 -5.15 -10.54 -2.66
N PRO A 125 -6.24 -11.34 -2.74
CA PRO A 125 -7.59 -10.83 -2.95
C PRO A 125 -8.03 -9.79 -1.90
N ASN A 126 -7.64 -9.95 -0.62
CA ASN A 126 -7.97 -8.99 0.43
C ASN A 126 -7.31 -7.63 0.17
N SER A 127 -6.02 -7.62 -0.22
CA SER A 127 -5.32 -6.37 -0.56
C SER A 127 -5.89 -5.74 -1.83
N TYR A 128 -6.24 -6.57 -2.82
CA TYR A 128 -6.86 -6.11 -4.06
C TYR A 128 -8.22 -5.42 -3.84
N GLU A 129 -9.06 -5.94 -2.93
CA GLU A 129 -10.32 -5.28 -2.57
C GLU A 129 -10.07 -3.88 -2.01
N PHE A 130 -9.11 -3.74 -1.07
CA PHE A 130 -8.72 -2.42 -0.56
C PHE A 130 -8.09 -1.54 -1.63
N LEU A 131 -7.31 -2.09 -2.56
CA LEU A 131 -6.77 -1.34 -3.71
C LEU A 131 -7.91 -0.71 -4.53
N CYS A 132 -8.91 -1.50 -4.91
CA CYS A 132 -10.07 -1.03 -5.66
C CYS A 132 -10.85 0.06 -4.91
N GLU A 133 -11.05 -0.10 -3.60
CA GLU A 133 -11.71 0.92 -2.78
C GLU A 133 -10.86 2.19 -2.67
N ASN A 134 -9.54 2.07 -2.53
CA ASN A 134 -8.63 3.20 -2.42
C ASN A 134 -8.52 3.99 -3.74
N ILE A 135 -8.58 3.33 -4.89
CA ILE A 135 -8.68 3.97 -6.20
C ILE A 135 -9.90 4.88 -6.24
N LYS A 136 -11.08 4.37 -5.88
CA LYS A 136 -12.34 5.15 -5.82
C LYS A 136 -12.27 6.28 -4.79
N LEU A 137 -11.74 5.98 -3.59
CA LEU A 137 -11.64 6.95 -2.48
C LEU A 137 -10.77 8.17 -2.83
N ASN A 138 -9.79 7.99 -3.72
CA ASN A 138 -8.90 9.04 -4.19
C ASN A 138 -9.29 9.59 -5.58
N LYS A 139 -10.35 9.06 -6.22
CA LYS A 139 -10.88 9.51 -7.53
C LYS A 139 -9.82 9.42 -8.64
N VAL A 140 -9.17 8.26 -8.72
CA VAL A 140 -8.10 7.99 -9.71
C VAL A 140 -8.42 6.81 -10.62
N GLU A 141 -9.71 6.47 -10.77
CA GLU A 141 -10.20 5.35 -11.59
C GLU A 141 -9.83 5.49 -13.07
N ASP A 142 -9.74 6.71 -13.57
CA ASP A 142 -9.35 6.97 -14.96
C ASP A 142 -7.86 6.70 -15.23
N ILE A 143 -7.02 6.74 -14.17
CA ILE A 143 -5.57 6.56 -14.25
C ILE A 143 -5.17 5.14 -13.89
N VAL A 144 -5.78 4.56 -12.83
CA VAL A 144 -5.35 3.28 -12.26
C VAL A 144 -6.25 2.15 -12.70
N GLU A 145 -5.64 1.09 -13.20
CA GLU A 145 -6.27 -0.18 -13.53
C GLU A 145 -5.77 -1.26 -12.57
N PRO A 146 -6.59 -1.71 -11.61
CA PRO A 146 -6.22 -2.79 -10.70
C PRO A 146 -6.34 -4.14 -11.39
N ILE A 147 -5.36 -5.02 -11.16
CA ILE A 147 -5.32 -6.39 -11.71
C ILE A 147 -5.13 -7.37 -10.56
N LEU A 148 -6.11 -8.27 -10.38
CA LEU A 148 -5.96 -9.38 -9.44
C LEU A 148 -5.23 -10.53 -10.13
N GLY A 149 -4.03 -10.85 -9.65
CA GLY A 149 -3.27 -11.96 -10.22
C GLY A 149 -1.79 -11.91 -9.87
N ASP A 150 -1.08 -12.90 -10.37
CA ASP A 150 0.37 -12.99 -10.30
C ASP A 150 1.01 -12.04 -11.31
N CYS A 151 1.99 -11.27 -10.87
CA CYS A 151 2.66 -10.30 -11.73
C CYS A 151 3.52 -10.96 -12.84
N ASP A 152 3.97 -12.20 -12.66
CA ASP A 152 4.72 -12.93 -13.68
C ASP A 152 3.82 -13.52 -14.79
N LEU A 153 2.51 -13.57 -14.56
CA LEU A 153 1.55 -14.17 -15.49
C LEU A 153 0.79 -13.14 -16.34
N GLN A 154 1.23 -11.88 -16.30
CA GLN A 154 0.58 -10.83 -17.09
C GLN A 154 1.16 -10.75 -18.50
N ASP A 155 0.28 -10.46 -19.46
CA ASP A 155 0.64 -10.35 -20.90
C ASP A 155 1.00 -8.91 -21.25
N PHE A 156 2.08 -8.39 -20.62
CA PHE A 156 2.67 -7.10 -20.96
C PHE A 156 3.97 -7.29 -21.74
N ASP A 157 4.10 -6.64 -22.88
CA ASP A 157 5.30 -6.68 -23.72
C ASP A 157 5.79 -5.26 -24.01
N HIS A 158 6.84 -4.83 -23.32
CA HIS A 158 7.50 -3.55 -23.50
C HIS A 158 6.56 -2.33 -23.53
N VAL A 159 5.58 -2.28 -22.60
CA VAL A 159 4.55 -1.23 -22.55
C VAL A 159 4.80 -0.15 -21.51
N ALA A 160 5.63 -0.43 -20.50
CA ALA A 160 5.83 0.47 -19.36
C ALA A 160 7.04 1.40 -19.54
N ASP A 161 6.87 2.66 -19.21
CA ASP A 161 7.96 3.62 -19.06
C ASP A 161 8.65 3.44 -17.70
N ARG A 162 7.89 2.92 -16.72
CA ARG A 162 8.35 2.66 -15.36
C ARG A 162 7.72 1.39 -14.79
N VAL A 163 8.54 0.57 -14.13
CA VAL A 163 8.08 -0.62 -13.39
C VAL A 163 8.52 -0.51 -11.95
N LEU A 164 7.61 -0.79 -11.02
CA LEU A 164 7.86 -0.84 -9.58
C LEU A 164 7.84 -2.28 -9.09
N MET A 165 8.87 -2.63 -8.32
CA MET A 165 9.05 -3.95 -7.71
C MET A 165 9.16 -3.80 -6.18
N GLY A 166 8.11 -3.20 -5.57
CA GLY A 166 8.05 -2.87 -4.14
C GLY A 166 7.83 -4.08 -3.21
N TYR A 167 8.37 -5.23 -3.53
CA TYR A 167 8.23 -6.46 -2.75
C TYR A 167 9.33 -6.60 -1.68
N ILE A 168 8.97 -7.10 -0.50
CA ILE A 168 9.90 -7.41 0.58
C ILE A 168 10.12 -8.93 0.59
N GLY A 169 11.09 -9.40 -0.16
CA GLY A 169 11.40 -10.83 -0.31
C GLY A 169 12.42 -11.02 -1.45
N ASN A 170 12.27 -12.09 -2.21
CA ASN A 170 13.12 -12.39 -3.34
C ASN A 170 12.68 -11.58 -4.58
N THR A 171 12.87 -10.27 -4.56
CA THR A 171 12.50 -9.39 -5.69
C THR A 171 13.24 -9.77 -6.97
N GLU A 172 14.43 -10.34 -6.84
CA GLU A 172 15.26 -10.83 -7.94
C GLU A 172 14.58 -11.93 -8.78
N ASP A 173 13.68 -12.73 -8.19
CA ASP A 173 12.94 -13.79 -8.90
C ASP A 173 11.98 -13.21 -9.96
N TYR A 174 11.58 -11.94 -9.82
CA TYR A 174 10.65 -11.24 -10.72
C TYR A 174 11.32 -10.26 -11.67
N LEU A 175 12.67 -10.23 -11.68
CA LEU A 175 13.43 -9.23 -12.43
C LEU A 175 13.24 -9.37 -13.93
N ASP A 176 13.20 -10.60 -14.43
CA ASP A 176 13.01 -10.89 -15.86
C ASP A 176 11.68 -10.35 -16.37
N SER A 177 10.59 -10.57 -15.61
CA SER A 177 9.26 -10.04 -15.93
C SER A 177 9.24 -8.52 -15.87
N GLY A 178 9.86 -7.93 -14.83
CA GLY A 178 9.95 -6.48 -14.71
C GLY A 178 10.69 -5.82 -15.88
N ILE A 179 11.78 -6.43 -16.36
CA ILE A 179 12.53 -5.98 -17.52
C ILE A 179 11.73 -6.17 -18.81
N HIS A 180 11.04 -7.31 -18.95
CA HIS A 180 10.21 -7.60 -20.12
C HIS A 180 9.07 -6.59 -20.28
N TYR A 181 8.51 -6.10 -19.20
CA TYR A 181 7.44 -5.10 -19.22
C TYR A 181 7.92 -3.70 -19.61
N LEU A 182 9.23 -3.41 -19.45
CA LEU A 182 9.80 -2.10 -19.74
C LEU A 182 9.98 -1.85 -21.22
N LYS A 183 9.62 -0.65 -21.66
CA LYS A 183 10.08 -0.09 -22.94
C LYS A 183 11.60 0.09 -22.91
N LYS A 184 12.22 0.16 -24.09
CA LYS A 184 13.64 0.52 -24.21
C LYS A 184 13.87 1.91 -23.60
N GLY A 185 14.76 1.98 -22.60
CA GLY A 185 15.07 3.20 -21.86
C GLY A 185 14.13 3.46 -20.67
N GLY A 186 13.19 2.55 -20.38
CA GLY A 186 12.34 2.61 -19.19
C GLY A 186 13.13 2.41 -17.89
N VAL A 187 12.49 2.72 -16.75
CA VAL A 187 13.13 2.72 -15.43
C VAL A 187 12.50 1.65 -14.53
N LEU A 188 13.36 0.83 -13.90
CA LEU A 188 13.00 -0.15 -12.89
C LEU A 188 13.30 0.39 -11.49
N HIS A 189 12.37 0.21 -10.54
CA HIS A 189 12.51 0.60 -9.13
C HIS A 189 12.36 -0.57 -8.20
#